data_4b911054b3de93353da5464fd8251539
#
_entry.id   4b911054b3de93353da5464fd8251539
#
_cell.length_a   1.000
_cell.length_b   1.000
_cell.length_c   1.000
_cell.angle_alpha   90.00
_cell.angle_beta   90.00
_cell.angle_gamma   90.00
#
_symmetry.space_group_name_H-M   'P 1'
#
loop_
_entity.id
_entity.type
_entity.pdbx_description
1 polymer ?
#
loop_
_entity_poly.entity_id
_entity_poly.type
_entity_poly.pdbx_seq_one_letter_code
_entity_poly.pdbx_strand_id
1 'polypeptide(L)'
;MNLPPSLASWAGYLKIFPEEVSLALGPIIQRVSMLIGSPQARLNEKEGEPDGFDGLNRRGTYERLLLSEWMLADELEDEFMRRAVMGEHLFLNRVHSSPVGTRASLALFDAGPSQLGSPRIAHIAALIVLANRADSTRSTFSWGVLQQPETPVFRDVNAGNILTLLAARSHREVTDNQVAAWEKQLATWSGLDDVWLIGGRRLSRIQTEKRSSRLYVEDVLEPGKRELTLSCIGASGLSSEVTLELPKNNISTRLLRDPFAAAVPEIQKTAASTYTGSDLLFDMTGTKLFTRTAKWGVSAFNVPNSPRAGAGRPRRYHTRKWLPVCAVGKAGRAIALISPEERFVNLEYCRQAPIKLPPGSYTGYNSNVFFAPAADDGPLMPCFSLSGGGEIAAVDGAGSLFRFSVLKGEPKSIGSRRLAGTVHLIATDVLAVNVVNSRLVYVGRQWPDNECRIVSGEGMRTTTLNEKPLRAFFGQPLHLGHPEFGLLALEQTESQWLVIGDQEHVLEKPAGAKVFGVLIDVCGHIELGLLSLEDDLKTVTFKGRNEQREILRAHAPVEHIALCQRDPYVAYATVAGEIVIHSVRHGADLCRYAPEVEK
;
A
#
# COMPACT_ATOMS: atom_id res chain seq x y z
N MET A 1 11.06 -14.47 -17.84
CA MET A 1 9.76 -14.03 -17.31
C MET A 1 8.76 -15.15 -17.48
N ASN A 2 8.32 -15.75 -16.38
CA ASN A 2 7.33 -16.84 -16.40
C ASN A 2 5.92 -16.25 -16.18
N LEU A 3 5.27 -15.84 -17.26
CA LEU A 3 3.89 -15.38 -17.18
C LEU A 3 2.93 -16.59 -17.09
N PRO A 4 1.85 -16.49 -16.29
CA PRO A 4 0.79 -17.47 -16.28
C PRO A 4 0.19 -17.68 -17.68
N PRO A 5 -0.26 -18.89 -18.05
CA PRO A 5 -0.86 -19.17 -19.36
C PRO A 5 -2.02 -18.23 -19.70
N SER A 6 -2.78 -17.78 -18.70
CA SER A 6 -3.87 -16.83 -18.86
C SER A 6 -3.45 -15.42 -19.35
N LEU A 7 -2.16 -15.09 -19.28
CA LEU A 7 -1.59 -13.83 -19.75
C LEU A 7 -0.76 -13.98 -21.04
N ALA A 8 -0.72 -15.17 -21.60
CA ALA A 8 0.11 -15.47 -22.79
C ALA A 8 -0.23 -14.57 -24.00
N SER A 9 -1.50 -14.25 -24.21
CA SER A 9 -1.96 -13.37 -25.30
C SER A 9 -1.41 -11.95 -25.22
N TRP A 10 -1.06 -11.46 -24.03
CA TRP A 10 -0.50 -10.13 -23.80
C TRP A 10 1.00 -10.13 -23.52
N ALA A 11 1.66 -11.30 -23.63
CA ALA A 11 3.08 -11.45 -23.31
C ALA A 11 3.98 -10.49 -24.08
N GLY A 12 3.65 -10.13 -25.32
CA GLY A 12 4.39 -9.17 -26.14
C GLY A 12 4.49 -7.80 -25.44
N TYR A 13 3.39 -7.31 -24.90
CA TYR A 13 3.30 -6.03 -24.23
C TYR A 13 3.75 -6.07 -22.77
N LEU A 14 3.51 -7.18 -22.08
CA LEU A 14 3.89 -7.32 -20.68
C LEU A 14 5.40 -7.48 -20.47
N LYS A 15 6.13 -7.98 -21.46
CA LYS A 15 7.60 -8.14 -21.39
C LYS A 15 8.38 -6.84 -21.19
N ILE A 16 7.80 -5.70 -21.50
CA ILE A 16 8.44 -4.40 -21.29
C ILE A 16 8.47 -3.99 -19.82
N PHE A 17 7.63 -4.60 -18.98
CA PHE A 17 7.57 -4.33 -17.54
C PHE A 17 8.37 -5.34 -16.73
N PRO A 18 8.84 -4.98 -15.54
CA PRO A 18 9.35 -5.94 -14.58
C PRO A 18 8.29 -7.01 -14.23
N GLU A 19 8.73 -8.21 -13.90
CA GLU A 19 7.84 -9.37 -13.68
C GLU A 19 6.73 -9.11 -12.65
N GLU A 20 7.09 -8.49 -11.54
CA GLU A 20 6.14 -8.12 -10.48
C GLU A 20 5.04 -7.16 -10.97
N VAL A 21 5.43 -6.14 -11.75
CA VAL A 21 4.50 -5.17 -12.33
C VAL A 21 3.60 -5.83 -13.36
N SER A 22 4.14 -6.73 -14.18
CA SER A 22 3.38 -7.49 -15.18
C SER A 22 2.34 -8.41 -14.54
N LEU A 23 2.72 -9.10 -13.47
CA LEU A 23 1.80 -9.97 -12.72
C LEU A 23 0.68 -9.16 -12.04
N ALA A 24 0.99 -7.96 -11.54
CA ALA A 24 0.01 -7.09 -10.93
C ALA A 24 -0.95 -6.44 -11.95
N LEU A 25 -0.47 -6.14 -13.16
CA LEU A 25 -1.33 -5.65 -14.26
C LEU A 25 -2.21 -6.74 -14.85
N GLY A 26 -1.82 -8.01 -14.76
CA GLY A 26 -2.51 -9.13 -15.39
C GLY A 26 -4.01 -9.17 -15.10
N PRO A 27 -4.45 -9.22 -13.84
CA PRO A 27 -5.88 -9.24 -13.48
C PRO A 27 -6.66 -8.02 -14.01
N ILE A 28 -6.02 -6.85 -14.03
CA ILE A 28 -6.62 -5.61 -14.54
C ILE A 28 -6.82 -5.71 -16.05
N ILE A 29 -5.79 -6.13 -16.78
CA ILE A 29 -5.85 -6.33 -18.23
C ILE A 29 -6.94 -7.33 -18.60
N GLN A 30 -7.04 -8.45 -17.88
CA GLN A 30 -8.08 -9.46 -18.12
C GLN A 30 -9.49 -8.88 -17.96
N ARG A 31 -9.74 -8.15 -16.87
CA ARG A 31 -11.06 -7.52 -16.63
C ARG A 31 -11.38 -6.43 -17.66
N VAL A 32 -10.39 -5.59 -18.01
CA VAL A 32 -10.54 -4.58 -19.06
C VAL A 32 -10.79 -5.24 -20.42
N SER A 33 -10.11 -6.35 -20.74
CA SER A 33 -10.32 -7.10 -21.97
C SER A 33 -11.73 -7.70 -22.05
N MET A 34 -12.25 -8.26 -20.96
CA MET A 34 -13.63 -8.74 -20.90
C MET A 34 -14.63 -7.61 -21.09
N LEU A 35 -14.37 -6.44 -20.49
CA LEU A 35 -15.24 -5.27 -20.59
C LEU A 35 -15.28 -4.68 -22.02
N ILE A 36 -14.12 -4.56 -22.66
CA ILE A 36 -13.99 -4.05 -24.04
C ILE A 36 -14.55 -5.07 -25.05
N GLY A 37 -14.44 -6.35 -24.74
CA GLY A 37 -14.92 -7.45 -25.56
C GLY A 37 -14.08 -7.71 -26.82
N SER A 38 -14.43 -8.76 -27.53
CA SER A 38 -13.80 -9.11 -28.80
C SER A 38 -14.04 -8.04 -29.86
N PRO A 39 -13.13 -7.88 -30.83
CA PRO A 39 -13.36 -7.00 -31.97
C PRO A 39 -14.64 -7.46 -32.68
N GLN A 40 -15.66 -6.64 -32.65
CA GLN A 40 -16.82 -6.87 -33.50
C GLN A 40 -16.39 -6.55 -34.92
N ALA A 41 -16.43 -7.53 -35.80
CA ALA A 41 -16.39 -7.25 -37.22
C ALA A 41 -17.62 -6.38 -37.53
N ARG A 42 -17.44 -5.06 -37.73
CA ARG A 42 -18.51 -4.23 -38.25
C ARG A 42 -18.75 -4.72 -39.65
N LEU A 43 -19.85 -5.42 -39.82
CA LEU A 43 -20.42 -5.76 -41.12
C LEU A 43 -20.87 -4.45 -41.75
N ASN A 44 -20.00 -3.76 -42.47
CA ASN A 44 -20.44 -2.78 -43.43
C ASN A 44 -21.07 -3.59 -44.57
N GLU A 45 -22.40 -3.64 -44.57
CA GLU A 45 -23.19 -4.41 -45.52
C GLU A 45 -22.98 -4.00 -46.99
N LYS A 46 -22.09 -3.05 -47.29
CA LYS A 46 -22.03 -2.44 -48.64
C LYS A 46 -20.63 -2.32 -49.28
N GLU A 47 -19.52 -2.55 -48.56
CA GLU A 47 -18.18 -2.30 -49.12
C GLU A 47 -17.16 -3.40 -48.70
N GLY A 48 -17.24 -4.54 -49.35
CA GLY A 48 -16.25 -5.61 -49.19
C GLY A 48 -16.53 -6.80 -50.09
N GLU A 49 -15.52 -7.58 -50.46
CA GLU A 49 -15.72 -8.84 -51.15
C GLU A 49 -16.46 -9.83 -50.24
N PRO A 50 -17.45 -10.56 -50.74
CA PRO A 50 -18.16 -11.56 -49.96
C PRO A 50 -17.23 -12.72 -49.59
N ASP A 51 -17.01 -12.93 -48.28
CA ASP A 51 -16.09 -13.93 -47.74
C ASP A 51 -16.84 -15.07 -47.05
N GLY A 52 -17.99 -15.46 -47.59
CA GLY A 52 -18.76 -16.58 -47.09
C GLY A 52 -19.99 -16.19 -46.27
N PHE A 53 -20.44 -17.11 -45.42
CA PHE A 53 -21.66 -16.95 -44.62
C PHE A 53 -21.32 -17.21 -43.16
N ASP A 54 -21.77 -16.35 -42.25
CA ASP A 54 -21.63 -16.52 -40.82
C ASP A 54 -22.94 -16.17 -40.09
N GLY A 55 -23.52 -17.19 -39.47
CA GLY A 55 -24.71 -17.07 -38.68
C GLY A 55 -26.02 -17.10 -39.52
N LEU A 56 -27.14 -17.01 -38.78
CA LEU A 56 -28.50 -17.10 -39.31
C LEU A 56 -29.24 -15.82 -38.96
N ASN A 57 -30.03 -15.33 -39.94
CA ASN A 57 -30.88 -14.13 -39.76
C ASN A 57 -32.34 -14.47 -40.16
N ARG A 58 -33.32 -13.85 -39.52
CA ARG A 58 -34.75 -13.99 -39.87
C ARG A 58 -35.22 -13.08 -41.03
N ARG A 59 -34.29 -12.28 -41.55
CA ARG A 59 -34.57 -11.40 -42.70
C ARG A 59 -33.48 -11.57 -43.75
N GLY A 60 -33.87 -11.77 -44.99
CA GLY A 60 -32.95 -11.94 -46.10
C GLY A 60 -33.66 -12.08 -47.44
N THR A 61 -32.89 -12.23 -48.52
CA THR A 61 -33.40 -12.60 -49.83
C THR A 61 -33.52 -14.13 -49.94
N TYR A 62 -34.49 -14.64 -50.69
CA TYR A 62 -34.71 -16.10 -50.83
C TYR A 62 -33.50 -16.82 -51.42
N GLU A 63 -32.62 -16.15 -52.14
CA GLU A 63 -31.33 -16.72 -52.60
C GLU A 63 -30.43 -17.18 -51.44
N ARG A 64 -30.66 -16.69 -50.23
CA ARG A 64 -29.90 -16.98 -49.01
C ARG A 64 -30.72 -17.76 -48.01
N LEU A 65 -31.88 -18.28 -48.41
CA LEU A 65 -32.70 -19.11 -47.56
C LEU A 65 -31.92 -20.39 -47.19
N LEU A 66 -32.03 -20.84 -45.97
CA LEU A 66 -31.33 -22.04 -45.50
C LEU A 66 -31.84 -23.27 -46.30
N LEU A 67 -30.95 -24.19 -46.65
CA LEU A 67 -31.30 -25.36 -47.42
C LEU A 67 -32.42 -26.20 -46.76
N SER A 68 -32.42 -26.26 -45.43
CA SER A 68 -33.47 -26.88 -44.64
C SER A 68 -34.84 -26.25 -44.80
N GLU A 69 -34.92 -24.94 -45.03
CA GLU A 69 -36.19 -24.26 -45.32
C GLU A 69 -36.67 -24.56 -46.75
N TRP A 70 -35.75 -24.76 -47.71
CA TRP A 70 -36.11 -25.22 -49.05
C TRP A 70 -36.62 -26.66 -49.06
N MET A 71 -36.02 -27.56 -48.24
CA MET A 71 -36.53 -28.93 -48.07
C MET A 71 -37.93 -28.91 -47.45
N LEU A 72 -38.22 -27.97 -46.57
CA LEU A 72 -39.56 -27.81 -46.00
C LEU A 72 -40.58 -27.35 -47.07
N ALA A 73 -40.14 -26.55 -48.06
CA ALA A 73 -41.00 -26.14 -49.18
C ALA A 73 -41.40 -27.29 -50.06
N ASP A 74 -40.51 -28.30 -50.25
CA ASP A 74 -40.76 -29.48 -51.05
C ASP A 74 -41.62 -30.54 -50.32
N GLU A 75 -41.46 -30.66 -49.01
CA GLU A 75 -42.14 -31.73 -48.25
C GLU A 75 -43.43 -31.25 -47.55
N LEU A 76 -43.49 -29.98 -47.11
CA LEU A 76 -44.58 -29.42 -46.31
C LEU A 76 -44.86 -27.95 -46.72
N GLU A 77 -45.45 -27.76 -47.88
CA GLU A 77 -45.70 -26.44 -48.48
C GLU A 77 -46.51 -25.51 -47.55
N ASP A 78 -47.53 -26.04 -46.87
CA ASP A 78 -48.36 -25.23 -45.95
C ASP A 78 -47.55 -24.68 -44.75
N GLU A 79 -46.62 -25.47 -44.23
CA GLU A 79 -45.76 -25.04 -43.13
C GLU A 79 -44.71 -24.05 -43.62
N PHE A 80 -44.16 -24.22 -44.79
CA PHE A 80 -43.27 -23.25 -45.41
C PHE A 80 -43.97 -21.89 -45.59
N MET A 81 -45.19 -21.90 -46.11
CA MET A 81 -45.98 -20.67 -46.26
C MET A 81 -46.35 -20.04 -44.92
N ARG A 82 -46.68 -20.84 -43.91
CA ARG A 82 -46.92 -20.35 -42.54
C ARG A 82 -45.69 -19.60 -41.99
N ARG A 83 -44.52 -20.18 -42.11
CA ARG A 83 -43.25 -19.61 -41.68
C ARG A 83 -42.90 -18.32 -42.46
N ALA A 84 -43.18 -18.30 -43.75
CA ALA A 84 -43.01 -17.10 -44.59
C ALA A 84 -43.84 -15.92 -44.07
N VAL A 85 -45.11 -16.17 -43.79
CA VAL A 85 -46.06 -15.16 -43.31
C VAL A 85 -45.70 -14.70 -41.89
N MET A 86 -45.27 -15.60 -41.03
CA MET A 86 -44.88 -15.28 -39.66
C MET A 86 -43.45 -14.73 -39.55
N GLY A 87 -42.66 -14.65 -40.61
CA GLY A 87 -41.28 -14.18 -40.60
C GLY A 87 -40.32 -15.10 -39.84
N GLU A 88 -40.59 -16.40 -39.84
CA GLU A 88 -39.81 -17.42 -39.14
C GLU A 88 -38.73 -18.07 -40.01
N HIS A 89 -38.67 -17.75 -41.31
CA HIS A 89 -37.64 -18.27 -42.21
C HIS A 89 -36.24 -17.86 -41.75
N LEU A 90 -35.28 -18.79 -41.90
CA LEU A 90 -33.88 -18.57 -41.57
C LEU A 90 -33.05 -18.37 -42.83
N PHE A 91 -32.35 -17.29 -42.91
CA PHE A 91 -31.49 -16.88 -44.01
C PHE A 91 -30.03 -16.88 -43.58
N LEU A 92 -29.14 -17.30 -44.46
CA LEU A 92 -27.70 -17.22 -44.27
C LEU A 92 -27.28 -15.73 -44.31
N ASN A 93 -26.50 -15.30 -43.32
CA ASN A 93 -25.94 -13.98 -43.24
C ASN A 93 -24.61 -13.91 -43.98
N ARG A 94 -24.48 -13.02 -44.99
CA ARG A 94 -23.23 -12.82 -45.72
C ARG A 94 -22.23 -12.07 -44.88
N VAL A 95 -21.01 -12.57 -44.83
CA VAL A 95 -19.87 -11.86 -44.28
C VAL A 95 -19.08 -11.24 -45.43
N HIS A 96 -18.80 -9.97 -45.31
CA HIS A 96 -17.92 -9.26 -46.22
C HIS A 96 -16.58 -9.06 -45.54
N SER A 97 -15.48 -9.56 -46.10
CA SER A 97 -14.15 -9.24 -45.61
C SER A 97 -13.69 -7.90 -46.14
N SER A 98 -13.30 -7.01 -45.27
CA SER A 98 -12.54 -5.84 -45.67
C SER A 98 -11.11 -6.23 -45.96
N PRO A 99 -10.47 -5.62 -47.01
CA PRO A 99 -9.09 -5.97 -47.36
C PRO A 99 -8.17 -5.81 -46.16
N VAL A 100 -7.33 -6.84 -45.91
CA VAL A 100 -6.34 -6.86 -44.83
C VAL A 100 -5.37 -5.67 -44.99
N GLY A 101 -5.28 -4.80 -43.99
CA GLY A 101 -4.31 -3.71 -43.95
C GLY A 101 -4.88 -2.28 -44.07
N THR A 102 -6.20 -2.12 -44.30
CA THR A 102 -6.84 -0.80 -44.37
C THR A 102 -7.54 -0.33 -43.11
N ARG A 103 -7.59 -1.18 -42.09
CA ARG A 103 -8.26 -0.87 -40.80
C ARG A 103 -7.32 -0.17 -39.84
N ALA A 104 -7.82 0.90 -39.23
CA ALA A 104 -7.10 1.61 -38.17
C ALA A 104 -7.95 1.70 -36.91
N SER A 105 -7.32 1.50 -35.77
CA SER A 105 -7.90 1.68 -34.42
C SER A 105 -7.18 2.84 -33.72
N LEU A 106 -7.94 3.71 -33.09
CA LEU A 106 -7.44 4.88 -32.38
C LEU A 106 -7.97 4.92 -30.95
N ALA A 107 -7.07 5.14 -29.98
CA ALA A 107 -7.42 5.37 -28.59
C ALA A 107 -7.02 6.78 -28.15
N LEU A 108 -7.96 7.56 -27.66
CA LEU A 108 -7.71 8.90 -27.12
C LEU A 108 -7.93 8.93 -25.61
N PHE A 109 -6.89 9.29 -24.89
CA PHE A 109 -6.86 9.27 -23.42
C PHE A 109 -7.07 10.66 -22.83
N ASP A 110 -7.96 10.76 -21.86
CA ASP A 110 -8.15 11.97 -21.07
C ASP A 110 -7.02 12.14 -20.07
N ALA A 111 -6.38 13.31 -20.09
CA ALA A 111 -5.32 13.72 -19.18
C ALA A 111 -5.78 14.77 -18.15
N GLY A 112 -7.10 14.98 -18.03
CA GLY A 112 -7.71 15.96 -17.13
C GLY A 112 -7.59 15.61 -15.65
N PRO A 113 -7.99 16.53 -14.75
CA PRO A 113 -7.81 16.40 -13.32
C PRO A 113 -8.45 15.14 -12.73
N SER A 114 -9.62 14.75 -13.22
CA SER A 114 -10.35 13.56 -12.77
C SER A 114 -9.67 12.23 -13.17
N GLN A 115 -8.70 12.27 -14.07
CA GLN A 115 -8.00 11.10 -14.59
C GLN A 115 -6.55 11.00 -14.09
N LEU A 116 -6.15 11.84 -13.13
CA LEU A 116 -4.85 11.76 -12.49
C LEU A 116 -4.87 10.74 -11.34
N GLY A 117 -3.74 10.08 -11.09
CA GLY A 117 -3.64 9.07 -10.04
C GLY A 117 -4.12 7.69 -10.48
N SER A 118 -4.90 7.00 -9.65
CA SER A 118 -5.33 5.61 -9.85
C SER A 118 -5.93 5.32 -11.23
N PRO A 119 -6.76 6.19 -11.85
CA PRO A 119 -7.30 5.97 -13.19
C PRO A 119 -6.24 5.71 -14.27
N ARG A 120 -5.02 6.23 -14.10
CA ARG A 120 -3.91 5.98 -15.04
C ARG A 120 -3.51 4.52 -15.13
N ILE A 121 -3.70 3.74 -14.08
CA ILE A 121 -3.44 2.30 -14.09
C ILE A 121 -4.40 1.62 -15.08
N ALA A 122 -5.67 2.00 -15.06
CA ALA A 122 -6.64 1.51 -16.02
C ALA A 122 -6.34 2.01 -17.44
N HIS A 123 -5.80 3.23 -17.62
CA HIS A 123 -5.36 3.72 -18.92
C HIS A 123 -4.24 2.87 -19.51
N ILE A 124 -3.23 2.48 -18.73
CA ILE A 124 -2.17 1.57 -19.17
C ILE A 124 -2.76 0.22 -19.61
N ALA A 125 -3.66 -0.34 -18.81
CA ALA A 125 -4.33 -1.60 -19.15
C ALA A 125 -5.17 -1.49 -20.42
N ALA A 126 -5.95 -0.42 -20.57
CA ALA A 126 -6.74 -0.16 -21.76
C ALA A 126 -5.86 0.02 -23.02
N LEU A 127 -4.73 0.73 -22.89
CA LEU A 127 -3.76 0.89 -23.97
C LEU A 127 -3.25 -0.47 -24.46
N ILE A 128 -2.84 -1.35 -23.54
CA ILE A 128 -2.34 -2.71 -23.86
C ILE A 128 -3.44 -3.56 -24.49
N VAL A 129 -4.66 -3.53 -23.93
CA VAL A 129 -5.79 -4.31 -24.43
C VAL A 129 -6.18 -3.88 -25.85
N LEU A 130 -6.28 -2.57 -26.10
CA LEU A 130 -6.65 -2.04 -27.41
C LEU A 130 -5.57 -2.27 -28.46
N ALA A 131 -4.30 -2.15 -28.09
CA ALA A 131 -3.19 -2.48 -28.98
C ALA A 131 -3.19 -3.97 -29.36
N ASN A 132 -3.31 -4.87 -28.40
CA ASN A 132 -3.38 -6.32 -28.64
C ASN A 132 -4.63 -6.69 -29.46
N ARG A 133 -5.74 -5.99 -29.25
CA ARG A 133 -6.96 -6.17 -30.05
C ARG A 133 -6.75 -5.78 -31.50
N ALA A 134 -6.07 -4.65 -31.75
CA ALA A 134 -5.73 -4.21 -33.10
C ALA A 134 -4.78 -5.20 -33.79
N ASP A 135 -3.76 -5.70 -33.07
CA ASP A 135 -2.86 -6.74 -33.58
C ASP A 135 -3.59 -8.01 -33.98
N SER A 136 -4.56 -8.44 -33.16
CA SER A 136 -5.35 -9.66 -33.42
C SER A 136 -6.20 -9.54 -34.69
N THR A 137 -6.59 -8.32 -35.05
CA THR A 137 -7.36 -8.01 -36.28
C THR A 137 -6.48 -7.52 -37.44
N ARG A 138 -5.16 -7.53 -37.27
CA ARG A 138 -4.20 -6.99 -38.23
C ARG A 138 -4.49 -5.53 -38.63
N SER A 139 -5.01 -4.73 -37.69
CA SER A 139 -5.30 -3.31 -37.85
C SER A 139 -4.12 -2.49 -37.35
N THR A 140 -3.92 -1.31 -37.92
CA THR A 140 -2.92 -0.36 -37.37
C THR A 140 -3.48 0.29 -36.11
N PHE A 141 -2.70 0.25 -35.02
CA PHE A 141 -3.06 0.90 -33.77
C PHE A 141 -2.39 2.25 -33.62
N SER A 142 -3.16 3.24 -33.16
CA SER A 142 -2.63 4.56 -32.80
C SER A 142 -3.30 5.05 -31.52
N TRP A 143 -2.62 5.93 -30.81
CA TRP A 143 -3.20 6.55 -29.61
C TRP A 143 -2.72 7.98 -29.42
N GLY A 144 -3.45 8.77 -28.65
CA GLY A 144 -3.16 10.16 -28.36
C GLY A 144 -3.81 10.65 -27.06
N VAL A 145 -3.55 11.91 -26.72
CA VAL A 145 -4.09 12.57 -25.53
C VAL A 145 -5.15 13.58 -25.95
N LEU A 146 -6.36 13.47 -25.40
CA LEU A 146 -7.52 14.30 -25.78
C LEU A 146 -7.24 15.80 -25.69
N GLN A 147 -6.49 16.24 -24.67
CA GLN A 147 -6.14 17.64 -24.49
C GLN A 147 -5.05 18.16 -25.42
N GLN A 148 -4.46 17.32 -26.25
CA GLN A 148 -3.32 17.66 -27.12
C GLN A 148 -3.56 17.27 -28.59
N PRO A 149 -4.58 17.81 -29.24
CA PRO A 149 -4.92 17.43 -30.63
C PRO A 149 -3.81 17.79 -31.63
N GLU A 150 -2.94 18.75 -31.31
CA GLU A 150 -1.84 19.18 -32.20
C GLU A 150 -0.62 18.26 -32.13
N THR A 151 -0.55 17.36 -31.14
CA THR A 151 0.55 16.43 -30.98
C THR A 151 0.37 15.23 -31.93
N PRO A 152 1.42 14.78 -32.62
CA PRO A 152 1.33 13.57 -33.45
C PRO A 152 0.88 12.36 -32.62
N VAL A 153 0.05 11.52 -33.21
CA VAL A 153 -0.36 10.27 -32.59
C VAL A 153 0.79 9.29 -32.46
N PHE A 154 0.78 8.54 -31.40
CA PHE A 154 1.75 7.46 -31.17
C PHE A 154 1.24 6.16 -31.80
N ARG A 155 2.12 5.42 -32.46
CA ARG A 155 1.78 4.15 -33.12
C ARG A 155 2.26 2.93 -32.35
N ASP A 156 3.23 3.11 -31.47
CA ASP A 156 3.86 2.02 -30.73
C ASP A 156 3.50 2.07 -29.25
N VAL A 157 3.38 0.90 -28.65
CA VAL A 157 3.27 0.72 -27.20
C VAL A 157 4.60 0.24 -26.65
N ASN A 158 5.45 1.19 -26.32
CA ASN A 158 6.78 0.96 -25.73
C ASN A 158 6.97 1.73 -24.42
N ALA A 159 8.06 1.48 -23.73
CA ALA A 159 8.31 2.10 -22.42
C ALA A 159 8.29 3.65 -22.48
N GLY A 160 8.93 4.26 -23.48
CA GLY A 160 8.96 5.71 -23.64
C GLY A 160 7.58 6.31 -23.86
N ASN A 161 6.77 5.66 -24.69
CA ASN A 161 5.43 6.12 -25.03
C ASN A 161 4.46 5.98 -23.85
N ILE A 162 4.58 4.92 -23.04
CA ILE A 162 3.81 4.75 -21.80
C ILE A 162 4.20 5.82 -20.78
N LEU A 163 5.49 6.14 -20.64
CA LEU A 163 5.91 7.26 -19.78
C LEU A 163 5.35 8.60 -20.27
N THR A 164 5.28 8.79 -21.57
CA THR A 164 4.63 10.00 -22.15
C THR A 164 3.14 10.06 -21.80
N LEU A 165 2.41 8.94 -21.86
CA LEU A 165 1.01 8.86 -21.41
C LEU A 165 0.89 9.20 -19.92
N LEU A 166 1.75 8.67 -19.08
CA LEU A 166 1.74 8.94 -17.64
C LEU A 166 2.14 10.38 -17.29
N ALA A 167 3.05 10.96 -18.06
CA ALA A 167 3.48 12.35 -17.91
C ALA A 167 2.45 13.37 -18.40
N ALA A 168 1.55 12.98 -19.32
CA ALA A 168 0.50 13.85 -19.83
C ALA A 168 -0.44 14.30 -18.72
N ARG A 169 -0.46 15.59 -18.44
CA ARG A 169 -1.29 16.19 -17.37
C ARG A 169 -1.91 17.48 -17.87
N SER A 170 -3.19 17.65 -17.61
CA SER A 170 -3.92 18.88 -17.87
C SER A 170 -4.61 19.35 -16.59
N HIS A 171 -4.58 20.65 -16.36
CA HIS A 171 -5.35 21.28 -15.28
C HIS A 171 -6.79 21.58 -15.68
N ARG A 172 -7.13 21.33 -16.95
CA ARG A 172 -8.44 21.56 -17.51
C ARG A 172 -9.04 20.24 -17.99
N GLU A 173 -10.34 20.13 -17.80
CA GLU A 173 -11.12 19.05 -18.40
C GLU A 173 -11.13 19.16 -19.92
N VAL A 174 -11.45 18.05 -20.59
CA VAL A 174 -11.61 18.04 -22.06
C VAL A 174 -12.73 18.98 -22.47
N THR A 175 -12.49 19.74 -23.51
CA THR A 175 -13.46 20.70 -24.12
C THR A 175 -13.97 20.20 -25.47
N ASP A 176 -15.18 20.63 -25.85
CA ASP A 176 -15.75 20.27 -27.16
C ASP A 176 -14.84 20.72 -28.31
N ASN A 177 -14.15 21.87 -28.17
CA ASN A 177 -13.20 22.36 -29.17
C ASN A 177 -12.02 21.40 -29.40
N GLN A 178 -11.53 20.75 -28.35
CA GLN A 178 -10.45 19.77 -28.50
C GLN A 178 -10.91 18.50 -29.18
N VAL A 179 -12.12 18.05 -28.90
CA VAL A 179 -12.70 16.89 -29.57
C VAL A 179 -13.00 17.22 -31.06
N ALA A 180 -13.56 18.39 -31.35
CA ALA A 180 -13.76 18.84 -32.72
C ALA A 180 -12.43 18.97 -33.50
N ALA A 181 -11.34 19.41 -32.84
CA ALA A 181 -10.02 19.44 -33.46
C ALA A 181 -9.51 18.02 -33.80
N TRP A 182 -9.73 17.05 -32.90
CA TRP A 182 -9.45 15.64 -33.19
C TRP A 182 -10.31 15.11 -34.35
N GLU A 183 -11.60 15.39 -34.37
CA GLU A 183 -12.49 14.94 -35.43
C GLU A 183 -12.08 15.50 -36.80
N LYS A 184 -11.69 16.77 -36.88
CA LYS A 184 -11.13 17.38 -38.07
C LYS A 184 -9.86 16.69 -38.57
N GLN A 185 -8.95 16.36 -37.65
CA GLN A 185 -7.73 15.62 -37.96
C GLN A 185 -8.06 14.21 -38.45
N LEU A 186 -8.99 13.52 -37.78
CA LEU A 186 -9.38 12.16 -38.08
C LEU A 186 -10.23 12.04 -39.36
N ALA A 187 -10.85 13.10 -39.78
CA ALA A 187 -11.59 13.14 -41.07
C ALA A 187 -10.68 12.84 -42.27
N THR A 188 -9.38 13.11 -42.14
CA THR A 188 -8.37 12.84 -43.19
C THR A 188 -7.87 11.40 -43.20
N TRP A 189 -8.22 10.57 -42.17
CA TRP A 189 -7.74 9.19 -42.06
C TRP A 189 -8.69 8.23 -42.78
N SER A 190 -8.16 7.52 -43.77
CA SER A 190 -8.87 6.44 -44.44
C SER A 190 -8.83 5.16 -43.59
N GLY A 191 -9.94 4.41 -43.52
CA GLY A 191 -10.01 3.13 -42.84
C GLY A 191 -10.03 3.20 -41.30
N LEU A 192 -10.34 4.35 -40.71
CA LEU A 192 -10.52 4.50 -39.27
C LEU A 192 -11.90 3.98 -38.85
N ASP A 193 -11.92 2.73 -38.35
CA ASP A 193 -13.17 2.02 -38.04
C ASP A 193 -13.45 1.92 -36.53
N ASP A 194 -12.42 2.01 -35.68
CA ASP A 194 -12.53 1.81 -34.26
C ASP A 194 -11.89 2.98 -33.49
N VAL A 195 -12.73 3.83 -32.91
CA VAL A 195 -12.32 5.01 -32.15
C VAL A 195 -12.75 4.85 -30.69
N TRP A 196 -11.82 4.97 -29.80
CA TRP A 196 -12.02 4.85 -28.35
C TRP A 196 -11.71 6.16 -27.65
N LEU A 197 -12.67 6.63 -26.85
CA LEU A 197 -12.47 7.73 -25.91
C LEU A 197 -12.39 7.16 -24.50
N ILE A 198 -11.25 7.38 -23.83
CA ILE A 198 -10.97 6.82 -22.51
C ILE A 198 -10.79 7.96 -21.51
N GLY A 199 -11.61 7.98 -20.45
CA GLY A 199 -11.55 9.03 -19.44
C GLY A 199 -12.71 9.02 -18.47
N GLY A 200 -13.01 10.15 -17.84
CA GLY A 200 -14.09 10.28 -16.87
C GLY A 200 -15.48 10.33 -17.51
N ARG A 201 -16.53 10.13 -16.69
CA ARG A 201 -17.94 10.13 -17.11
C ARG A 201 -18.38 11.44 -17.78
N ARG A 202 -17.64 12.53 -17.61
CA ARG A 202 -17.88 13.80 -18.32
C ARG A 202 -17.80 13.67 -19.83
N LEU A 203 -17.01 12.73 -20.34
CA LEU A 203 -16.96 12.43 -21.77
C LEU A 203 -18.32 12.04 -22.35
N SER A 204 -19.29 11.60 -21.52
CA SER A 204 -20.67 11.31 -21.98
C SER A 204 -21.40 12.52 -22.50
N ARG A 205 -21.03 13.73 -22.05
CA ARG A 205 -21.65 14.99 -22.43
C ARG A 205 -21.12 15.55 -23.76
N ILE A 206 -19.96 15.03 -24.18
CA ILE A 206 -19.29 15.48 -25.40
C ILE A 206 -19.95 14.76 -26.59
N GLN A 207 -20.47 15.54 -27.54
CA GLN A 207 -21.01 14.98 -28.76
C GLN A 207 -19.88 14.72 -29.77
N THR A 208 -19.92 13.57 -30.41
CA THR A 208 -18.99 13.18 -31.47
C THR A 208 -19.78 12.91 -32.75
N GLU A 209 -19.31 13.44 -33.88
CA GLU A 209 -19.93 13.19 -35.18
C GLU A 209 -19.78 11.73 -35.62
N LYS A 210 -18.62 11.12 -35.33
CA LYS A 210 -18.37 9.70 -35.60
C LYS A 210 -18.76 8.84 -34.40
N ARG A 211 -19.31 7.67 -34.65
CA ARG A 211 -19.59 6.67 -33.60
C ARG A 211 -18.28 6.25 -32.96
N SER A 212 -18.12 6.57 -31.71
CA SER A 212 -16.96 6.20 -30.89
C SER A 212 -17.38 5.31 -29.73
N SER A 213 -16.56 4.33 -29.40
CA SER A 213 -16.67 3.57 -28.15
C SER A 213 -16.10 4.40 -27.00
N ARG A 214 -16.68 4.28 -25.82
CA ARG A 214 -16.27 5.07 -24.65
C ARG A 214 -15.98 4.16 -23.48
N LEU A 215 -14.83 4.36 -22.86
CA LEU A 215 -14.43 3.69 -21.64
C LEU A 215 -14.32 4.75 -20.54
N TYR A 216 -15.26 4.72 -19.61
CA TYR A 216 -15.23 5.60 -18.44
C TYR A 216 -14.46 4.93 -17.31
N VAL A 217 -13.61 5.71 -16.66
CA VAL A 217 -12.80 5.28 -15.53
C VAL A 217 -13.03 6.24 -14.38
N GLU A 218 -13.51 5.73 -13.25
CA GLU A 218 -13.85 6.52 -12.07
C GLU A 218 -13.25 5.89 -10.80
N ASP A 219 -12.70 6.72 -9.92
CA ASP A 219 -12.27 6.30 -8.60
C ASP A 219 -13.49 6.01 -7.69
N VAL A 220 -13.44 4.92 -6.94
CA VAL A 220 -14.41 4.64 -5.87
C VAL A 220 -13.97 5.41 -4.62
N LEU A 221 -14.67 6.51 -4.33
CA LEU A 221 -14.35 7.42 -3.22
C LEU A 221 -14.95 6.93 -1.89
N GLU A 222 -14.77 5.65 -1.57
CA GLU A 222 -15.18 5.07 -0.29
C GLU A 222 -13.95 4.84 0.61
N PRO A 223 -13.99 5.25 1.87
CA PRO A 223 -12.88 5.02 2.81
C PRO A 223 -12.51 3.55 2.91
N GLY A 224 -11.24 3.24 2.72
CA GLY A 224 -10.70 1.87 2.80
C GLY A 224 -10.84 1.03 1.53
N LYS A 225 -11.61 1.45 0.54
CA LYS A 225 -11.67 0.78 -0.77
C LYS A 225 -10.61 1.33 -1.72
N ARG A 226 -9.99 0.43 -2.44
CA ARG A 226 -8.97 0.74 -3.45
C ARG A 226 -9.40 0.12 -4.77
N GLU A 227 -10.43 0.71 -5.33
CA GLU A 227 -11.13 0.18 -6.48
C GLU A 227 -11.37 1.29 -7.51
N LEU A 228 -11.44 0.89 -8.77
CA LEU A 228 -11.90 1.73 -9.87
C LEU A 228 -13.17 1.12 -10.44
N THR A 229 -14.14 1.94 -10.76
CA THR A 229 -15.29 1.54 -11.57
C THR A 229 -15.02 1.86 -13.02
N LEU A 230 -15.08 0.85 -13.88
CA LEU A 230 -14.99 1.00 -15.32
C LEU A 230 -16.33 0.70 -15.95
N SER A 231 -16.82 1.63 -16.78
CA SER A 231 -18.00 1.38 -17.59
C SER A 231 -17.68 1.61 -19.08
N CYS A 232 -18.05 0.65 -19.90
CA CYS A 232 -17.83 0.68 -21.34
C CYS A 232 -19.16 0.86 -22.07
N ILE A 233 -19.20 1.82 -22.99
CA ILE A 233 -20.30 1.97 -23.94
C ILE A 233 -19.72 1.72 -25.32
N GLY A 234 -20.06 0.57 -25.89
CA GLY A 234 -19.68 0.24 -27.26
C GLY A 234 -20.38 1.14 -28.30
N ALA A 235 -19.84 1.17 -29.49
CA ALA A 235 -20.45 1.91 -30.59
C ALA A 235 -21.88 1.44 -30.93
N SER A 236 -22.29 0.23 -30.52
CA SER A 236 -23.64 -0.31 -30.59
C SER A 236 -24.60 0.21 -29.52
N GLY A 237 -24.11 1.00 -28.56
CA GLY A 237 -24.90 1.51 -27.45
C GLY A 237 -25.06 0.53 -26.26
N LEU A 238 -24.51 -0.68 -26.36
CA LEU A 238 -24.48 -1.62 -25.25
C LEU A 238 -23.53 -1.11 -24.16
N SER A 239 -24.00 -1.10 -22.92
CA SER A 239 -23.21 -0.71 -21.75
C SER A 239 -22.88 -1.91 -20.90
N SER A 240 -21.65 -1.99 -20.41
CA SER A 240 -21.17 -2.96 -19.44
C SER A 240 -20.32 -2.26 -18.39
N GLU A 241 -20.30 -2.79 -17.16
CA GLU A 241 -19.59 -2.19 -16.04
C GLU A 241 -18.82 -3.26 -15.27
N VAL A 242 -17.66 -2.88 -14.76
CA VAL A 242 -16.81 -3.75 -13.93
C VAL A 242 -16.07 -2.93 -12.88
N THR A 243 -15.92 -3.49 -11.70
CA THR A 243 -15.06 -2.92 -10.65
C THR A 243 -13.69 -3.59 -10.68
N LEU A 244 -12.65 -2.77 -10.68
CA LEU A 244 -11.25 -3.17 -10.65
C LEU A 244 -10.65 -2.93 -9.27
N GLU A 245 -10.12 -3.96 -8.66
CA GLU A 245 -9.28 -3.83 -7.48
C GLU A 245 -7.87 -3.37 -7.88
N LEU A 246 -7.38 -2.34 -7.21
CA LEU A 246 -6.05 -1.79 -7.47
C LEU A 246 -4.96 -2.64 -6.81
N PRO A 247 -3.76 -2.75 -7.43
CA PRO A 247 -2.61 -3.41 -6.83
C PRO A 247 -2.20 -2.76 -5.50
N LYS A 248 -1.35 -3.44 -4.74
CA LYS A 248 -0.79 -2.89 -3.49
C LYS A 248 -0.16 -1.51 -3.72
N ASN A 249 -0.13 -0.65 -2.68
CA ASN A 249 0.33 0.75 -2.77
C ASN A 249 1.70 0.90 -3.43
N ASN A 250 2.68 0.06 -3.08
CA ASN A 250 4.01 0.08 -3.66
C ASN A 250 3.99 -0.14 -5.18
N ILE A 251 3.21 -1.12 -5.66
CA ILE A 251 3.10 -1.44 -7.08
C ILE A 251 2.31 -0.35 -7.82
N SER A 252 1.20 0.13 -7.23
CA SER A 252 0.43 1.25 -7.81
C SER A 252 1.28 2.50 -7.94
N THR A 253 2.09 2.82 -6.93
CA THR A 253 3.02 3.97 -6.97
C THR A 253 4.08 3.80 -8.05
N ARG A 254 4.63 2.59 -8.22
CA ARG A 254 5.57 2.29 -9.32
C ARG A 254 4.91 2.44 -10.67
N LEU A 255 3.72 1.86 -10.85
CA LEU A 255 2.95 1.98 -12.10
C LEU A 255 2.71 3.43 -12.51
N LEU A 256 2.51 4.32 -11.53
CA LEU A 256 2.21 5.73 -11.78
C LEU A 256 3.45 6.61 -11.95
N ARG A 257 4.60 6.24 -11.39
CA ARG A 257 5.84 7.04 -11.45
C ARG A 257 6.79 6.57 -12.54
N ASP A 258 7.18 5.31 -12.45
CA ASP A 258 8.07 4.67 -13.41
C ASP A 258 7.83 3.15 -13.39
N PRO A 259 6.92 2.65 -14.23
CA PRO A 259 6.59 1.24 -14.28
C PRO A 259 7.72 0.35 -14.78
N PHE A 260 8.74 0.93 -15.41
CA PHE A 260 9.87 0.22 -16.02
C PHE A 260 11.14 0.23 -15.15
N ALA A 261 11.19 1.09 -14.13
CA ALA A 261 12.30 1.06 -13.21
C ALA A 261 12.55 -0.39 -12.79
N ALA A 262 13.78 -0.85 -13.00
CA ALA A 262 14.22 -2.12 -12.44
C ALA A 262 13.74 -2.14 -10.99
N ALA A 263 13.17 -3.25 -10.54
CA ALA A 263 12.88 -3.39 -9.12
C ALA A 263 14.16 -2.91 -8.44
N VAL A 264 14.10 -1.74 -7.78
CA VAL A 264 15.09 -1.47 -6.74
C VAL A 264 15.07 -2.79 -5.99
N PRO A 265 16.18 -3.57 -5.97
CA PRO A 265 16.14 -4.86 -5.30
C PRO A 265 15.48 -4.52 -3.99
N GLU A 266 14.26 -5.06 -3.78
CA GLU A 266 13.60 -4.94 -2.48
C GLU A 266 14.74 -5.33 -1.57
N ILE A 267 15.30 -4.32 -0.90
CA ILE A 267 16.29 -4.57 0.15
C ILE A 267 15.59 -5.67 0.89
N GLN A 268 16.08 -6.89 0.72
CA GLN A 268 15.42 -8.17 1.00
C GLN A 268 14.37 -7.88 2.03
N LYS A 269 13.05 -8.14 1.74
CA LYS A 269 12.01 -7.92 2.74
C LYS A 269 12.60 -8.47 4.00
N THR A 270 13.21 -7.58 4.74
CA THR A 270 13.85 -7.89 6.00
C THR A 270 12.71 -8.53 6.71
N ALA A 271 12.84 -9.79 7.01
CA ALA A 271 11.83 -10.68 7.54
C ALA A 271 10.94 -9.83 8.42
N ALA A 272 9.64 -9.75 8.09
CA ALA A 272 8.72 -8.73 8.59
C ALA A 272 9.07 -8.45 10.04
N SER A 273 9.43 -7.20 10.36
CA SER A 273 10.06 -6.85 11.64
C SER A 273 9.35 -7.60 12.75
N THR A 274 10.06 -8.42 13.46
CA THR A 274 9.50 -9.17 14.58
C THR A 274 9.12 -8.25 15.75
N TYR A 275 9.59 -7.00 15.69
CA TYR A 275 9.27 -5.98 16.69
C TYR A 275 7.80 -5.57 16.62
N THR A 276 7.11 -5.73 17.72
CA THR A 276 5.70 -5.43 17.89
C THR A 276 5.50 -3.93 18.21
N GLY A 277 5.66 -3.07 17.21
CA GLY A 277 5.52 -1.62 17.34
C GLY A 277 4.23 -1.08 16.71
N SER A 278 3.98 0.19 16.94
CA SER A 278 2.90 0.99 16.36
C SER A 278 3.51 2.26 15.75
N ASP A 279 2.76 2.96 14.90
CA ASP A 279 3.14 4.31 14.43
C ASP A 279 3.07 5.37 15.54
N LEU A 280 2.50 5.02 16.69
CA LEU A 280 2.56 5.78 17.92
C LEU A 280 3.61 5.18 18.85
N LEU A 281 4.56 6.01 19.30
CA LEU A 281 5.63 5.58 20.17
C LEU A 281 5.81 6.55 21.34
N PHE A 282 5.66 6.07 22.57
CA PHE A 282 6.05 6.84 23.75
C PHE A 282 7.57 6.83 23.93
N ASP A 283 8.13 7.95 24.38
CA ASP A 283 9.51 7.96 24.86
C ASP A 283 9.62 7.17 26.18
N MET A 284 10.82 6.68 26.48
CA MET A 284 11.09 5.94 27.72
C MET A 284 10.77 6.72 29.01
N THR A 285 10.64 8.03 28.96
CA THR A 285 10.29 8.87 30.11
C THR A 285 8.79 9.12 30.25
N GLY A 286 7.97 8.65 29.28
CA GLY A 286 6.51 8.89 29.24
C GLY A 286 6.12 10.35 29.01
N THR A 287 7.08 11.22 28.69
CA THR A 287 6.83 12.68 28.56
C THR A 287 6.56 13.13 27.13
N LYS A 288 6.88 12.29 26.15
CA LYS A 288 6.68 12.53 24.73
C LYS A 288 6.01 11.34 24.07
N LEU A 289 5.12 11.66 23.13
CA LEU A 289 4.56 10.74 22.17
C LEU A 289 5.08 11.12 20.80
N PHE A 290 5.56 10.16 20.03
CA PHE A 290 6.04 10.35 18.67
C PHE A 290 5.09 9.69 17.69
N THR A 291 4.90 10.32 16.53
CA THR A 291 4.26 9.71 15.37
C THR A 291 5.02 10.08 14.10
N ARG A 292 4.97 9.22 13.12
CA ARG A 292 5.59 9.47 11.82
C ARG A 292 4.83 10.58 11.09
N THR A 293 5.54 11.49 10.45
CA THR A 293 4.95 12.45 9.50
C THR A 293 5.12 11.94 8.08
N ALA A 294 4.18 12.32 7.20
CA ALA A 294 4.28 11.97 5.79
C ALA A 294 5.62 12.49 5.23
N LYS A 295 6.49 11.61 4.90
CA LYS A 295 7.72 11.68 4.12
C LYS A 295 9.06 11.60 4.84
N TRP A 296 9.40 12.27 5.94
CA TRP A 296 10.82 12.25 6.35
C TRP A 296 11.03 12.74 7.79
N GLY A 297 9.98 12.76 8.56
CA GLY A 297 10.03 13.37 9.87
C GLY A 297 9.20 12.67 10.93
N VAL A 298 9.24 13.25 12.10
CA VAL A 298 8.52 12.79 13.28
C VAL A 298 7.87 13.97 13.97
N SER A 299 6.59 13.87 14.30
CA SER A 299 5.90 14.80 15.19
C SER A 299 6.03 14.32 16.63
N ALA A 300 6.44 15.21 17.51
CA ALA A 300 6.55 14.97 18.95
C ALA A 300 5.48 15.76 19.70
N PHE A 301 4.64 15.05 20.41
CA PHE A 301 3.57 15.56 21.25
C PHE A 301 4.02 15.54 22.72
N ASN A 302 3.69 16.58 23.47
CA ASN A 302 3.91 16.54 24.92
C ASN A 302 2.82 15.67 25.57
N VAL A 303 3.22 14.84 26.50
CA VAL A 303 2.29 14.09 27.35
C VAL A 303 2.06 14.88 28.63
N PRO A 304 0.85 15.42 28.86
CA PRO A 304 0.54 16.10 30.11
C PRO A 304 0.49 15.11 31.27
N ASN A 305 0.95 15.51 32.44
CA ASN A 305 0.90 14.67 33.65
C ASN A 305 -0.45 14.75 34.40
N SER A 306 -1.36 15.57 33.93
CA SER A 306 -2.73 15.63 34.45
C SER A 306 -3.69 16.19 33.40
N PRO A 307 -5.01 15.90 33.50
CA PRO A 307 -6.01 16.45 32.57
C PRO A 307 -6.14 17.98 32.59
N ARG A 308 -5.59 18.64 33.60
CA ARG A 308 -5.60 20.11 33.75
C ARG A 308 -4.35 20.77 33.17
N ALA A 309 -3.32 20.01 32.87
CA ALA A 309 -2.08 20.54 32.32
C ALA A 309 -2.21 20.79 30.81
N GLY A 310 -1.78 21.94 30.33
CA GLY A 310 -1.79 22.24 28.90
C GLY A 310 -0.81 21.36 28.14
N ALA A 311 -1.28 20.74 27.05
CA ALA A 311 -0.47 19.85 26.23
C ALA A 311 0.53 20.57 25.32
N GLY A 312 0.29 21.84 25.01
CA GLY A 312 1.09 22.62 24.08
C GLY A 312 0.91 22.18 22.62
N ARG A 313 1.62 22.83 21.71
CA ARG A 313 1.59 22.47 20.29
C ARG A 313 2.60 21.36 20.00
N PRO A 314 2.27 20.40 19.11
CA PRO A 314 3.21 19.41 18.64
C PRO A 314 4.40 20.08 17.94
N ARG A 315 5.56 19.43 18.00
CA ARG A 315 6.76 19.90 17.31
C ARG A 315 7.18 18.88 16.29
N ARG A 316 7.41 19.34 15.06
CA ARG A 316 7.93 18.51 13.97
C ARG A 316 9.46 18.50 14.00
N TYR A 317 10.02 17.34 13.80
CA TYR A 317 11.44 17.10 13.68
C TYR A 317 11.71 16.32 12.40
N HIS A 318 12.74 16.69 11.69
CA HIS A 318 13.22 16.00 10.50
C HIS A 318 14.74 15.96 10.52
N THR A 319 15.32 15.02 9.80
CA THR A 319 16.77 14.96 9.61
C THR A 319 17.24 16.10 8.72
N ARG A 320 18.48 16.55 8.91
CA ARG A 320 19.05 17.67 8.10
C ARG A 320 19.09 17.36 6.60
N LYS A 321 19.24 16.09 6.24
CA LYS A 321 19.29 15.64 4.86
C LYS A 321 17.98 15.08 4.32
N TRP A 322 16.88 15.24 5.05
CA TRP A 322 15.60 14.68 4.68
C TRP A 322 15.64 13.15 4.48
N LEU A 323 16.45 12.46 5.29
CA LEU A 323 16.51 11.01 5.30
C LEU A 323 15.34 10.41 6.10
N PRO A 324 14.84 9.23 5.70
CA PRO A 324 13.77 8.57 6.45
C PRO A 324 14.21 8.25 7.87
N VAL A 325 13.40 8.66 8.86
CA VAL A 325 13.64 8.35 10.26
C VAL A 325 13.20 6.92 10.52
N CYS A 326 14.16 6.08 10.94
CA CYS A 326 13.89 4.70 11.33
C CYS A 326 13.56 4.60 12.83
N ALA A 327 14.41 5.15 13.68
CA ALA A 327 14.21 5.09 15.12
C ALA A 327 14.23 6.49 15.75
N VAL A 328 13.42 6.66 16.81
CA VAL A 328 13.28 7.92 17.55
C VAL A 328 13.20 7.68 19.04
N GLY A 329 13.77 8.60 19.80
CA GLY A 329 13.68 8.56 21.25
C GLY A 329 14.21 9.85 21.88
N LYS A 330 14.22 9.86 23.21
CA LYS A 330 14.74 10.98 23.98
C LYS A 330 16.11 10.62 24.56
N ALA A 331 17.11 11.42 24.25
CA ALA A 331 18.45 11.31 24.80
C ALA A 331 18.74 12.51 25.68
N GLY A 332 18.62 12.35 26.98
CA GLY A 332 18.68 13.46 27.94
C GLY A 332 17.56 14.48 27.70
N ARG A 333 17.93 15.71 27.32
CA ARG A 333 16.97 16.78 26.96
C ARG A 333 16.70 16.88 25.47
N ALA A 334 17.46 16.22 24.64
CA ALA A 334 17.33 16.23 23.18
C ALA A 334 16.49 15.06 22.66
N ILE A 335 15.90 15.24 21.49
CA ILE A 335 15.32 14.14 20.72
C ILE A 335 16.40 13.60 19.81
N ALA A 336 16.58 12.30 19.79
CA ALA A 336 17.50 11.59 18.91
C ALA A 336 16.72 10.97 17.76
N LEU A 337 17.18 11.19 16.52
CA LEU A 337 16.68 10.61 15.30
C LEU A 337 17.77 9.73 14.69
N ILE A 338 17.43 8.51 14.35
CA ILE A 338 18.34 7.58 13.68
C ILE A 338 17.84 7.30 12.28
N SER A 339 18.71 7.51 11.30
CA SER A 339 18.40 7.32 9.90
C SER A 339 19.53 6.56 9.21
N PRO A 340 19.24 5.45 8.51
CA PRO A 340 20.21 4.79 7.66
C PRO A 340 20.45 5.60 6.38
N GLU A 341 21.72 5.69 5.94
CA GLU A 341 22.13 6.31 4.69
C GLU A 341 23.13 5.37 4.00
N GLU A 342 22.68 4.53 3.07
CA GLU A 342 23.48 3.50 2.41
C GLU A 342 24.20 2.57 3.41
N ARG A 343 25.51 2.79 3.59
CA ARG A 343 26.36 2.05 4.54
C ARG A 343 26.63 2.81 5.84
N PHE A 344 26.03 3.99 6.01
CA PHE A 344 26.22 4.81 7.21
C PHE A 344 24.95 4.83 8.05
N VAL A 345 25.14 5.03 9.35
CA VAL A 345 24.06 5.37 10.27
C VAL A 345 24.23 6.83 10.68
N ASN A 346 23.22 7.63 10.43
CA ASN A 346 23.18 9.01 10.90
C ASN A 346 22.43 9.07 12.22
N LEU A 347 23.11 9.54 13.24
CA LEU A 347 22.53 9.82 14.56
C LEU A 347 22.45 11.35 14.70
N GLU A 348 21.24 11.88 14.71
CA GLU A 348 21.00 13.31 14.88
C GLU A 348 20.36 13.58 16.23
N TYR A 349 21.01 14.41 17.02
CA TYR A 349 20.40 15.07 18.17
C TYR A 349 19.81 16.40 17.70
N CYS A 350 18.56 16.69 18.06
CA CYS A 350 17.94 17.96 17.67
C CYS A 350 18.81 19.14 18.06
N ARG A 351 19.15 19.98 17.07
CA ARG A 351 20.03 21.15 17.14
C ARG A 351 21.54 20.87 17.19
N GLN A 352 21.99 19.62 17.10
CA GLN A 352 23.41 19.28 16.99
C GLN A 352 23.75 18.79 15.58
N ALA A 353 25.03 18.78 15.24
CA ALA A 353 25.48 18.24 13.98
C ALA A 353 25.26 16.71 13.94
N PRO A 354 24.83 16.12 12.81
CA PRO A 354 24.65 14.69 12.71
C PRO A 354 25.99 13.95 12.87
N ILE A 355 25.96 12.85 13.61
CA ILE A 355 27.09 11.96 13.77
C ILE A 355 26.93 10.84 12.75
N LYS A 356 27.85 10.77 11.79
CA LYS A 356 27.93 9.68 10.81
C LYS A 356 28.83 8.58 11.34
N LEU A 357 28.25 7.37 11.40
CA LEU A 357 28.97 6.16 11.79
C LEU A 357 29.24 5.33 10.53
N PRO A 358 30.51 5.23 10.08
CA PRO A 358 30.88 4.47 8.91
C PRO A 358 30.80 2.95 9.12
N PRO A 359 30.76 2.12 8.07
CA PRO A 359 30.69 0.67 8.16
C PRO A 359 31.78 0.03 9.03
N GLY A 360 32.98 0.62 9.08
CA GLY A 360 34.07 0.14 9.92
C GLY A 360 33.88 0.40 11.43
N SER A 361 32.81 1.10 11.84
CA SER A 361 32.43 1.32 13.25
C SER A 361 31.63 0.14 13.81
N TYR A 362 31.18 -0.79 12.95
CA TYR A 362 30.45 -1.96 13.38
C TYR A 362 31.42 -2.98 13.98
N THR A 363 31.29 -3.22 15.27
CA THR A 363 31.99 -4.28 15.98
C THR A 363 30.98 -5.35 16.33
N GLY A 364 31.06 -6.48 15.70
CA GLY A 364 30.16 -7.61 15.86
C GLY A 364 30.50 -8.68 14.83
N TYR A 365 30.03 -9.88 15.05
CA TYR A 365 30.46 -11.11 14.39
C TYR A 365 30.28 -11.19 12.86
N ASN A 366 29.67 -10.16 12.22
CA ASN A 366 29.59 -10.09 10.77
C ASN A 366 29.77 -8.64 10.30
N SER A 367 30.83 -8.38 9.56
CA SER A 367 31.10 -7.09 8.91
C SER A 367 30.05 -6.64 7.89
N ASN A 368 29.04 -7.47 7.64
CA ASN A 368 27.97 -7.25 6.67
C ASN A 368 26.60 -6.92 7.28
N VAL A 369 26.49 -6.84 8.61
CA VAL A 369 25.24 -6.44 9.26
C VAL A 369 25.18 -4.93 9.35
N PHE A 370 24.19 -4.34 8.69
CA PHE A 370 23.95 -2.91 8.68
C PHE A 370 22.62 -2.59 9.36
N PHE A 371 22.50 -1.38 9.89
CA PHE A 371 21.26 -0.86 10.43
C PHE A 371 20.22 -0.74 9.30
N ALA A 372 19.18 -1.54 9.34
CA ALA A 372 18.17 -1.61 8.29
C ALA A 372 17.18 -0.43 8.38
N PRO A 373 16.74 0.14 7.24
CA PRO A 373 15.65 1.11 7.25
C PRO A 373 14.34 0.45 7.71
N ALA A 374 13.47 1.20 8.37
CA ALA A 374 12.09 0.78 8.56
C ALA A 374 11.38 0.73 7.21
N ALA A 375 10.44 -0.19 7.06
CA ALA A 375 9.53 -0.18 5.90
C ALA A 375 8.74 1.15 5.88
N ASP A 376 8.35 1.62 4.70
CA ASP A 376 7.61 2.88 4.57
C ASP A 376 6.31 2.88 5.39
N ASP A 377 5.67 1.72 5.53
CA ASP A 377 4.46 1.49 6.32
C ASP A 377 4.77 0.72 7.64
N GLY A 378 6.04 0.59 8.03
CA GLY A 378 6.47 -0.13 9.23
C GLY A 378 6.33 0.72 10.50
N PRO A 379 6.31 0.09 11.69
CA PRO A 379 6.21 0.80 12.95
C PRO A 379 7.43 1.71 13.17
N LEU A 380 7.20 2.79 13.94
CA LEU A 380 8.28 3.66 14.39
C LEU A 380 9.10 2.93 15.46
N MET A 381 10.41 2.77 15.24
CA MET A 381 11.27 2.01 16.15
C MET A 381 11.73 2.84 17.35
N PRO A 382 11.86 2.24 18.53
CA PRO A 382 12.32 2.97 19.72
C PRO A 382 13.84 3.16 19.74
N CYS A 383 14.23 4.27 20.32
CA CYS A 383 15.60 4.62 20.64
C CYS A 383 15.69 4.98 22.13
N PHE A 384 16.65 4.42 22.85
CA PHE A 384 16.81 4.55 24.28
C PHE A 384 18.18 5.12 24.63
N SER A 385 18.21 6.12 25.53
CA SER A 385 19.48 6.58 26.12
C SER A 385 19.84 5.72 27.32
N LEU A 386 21.01 5.10 27.27
CA LEU A 386 21.55 4.32 28.38
C LEU A 386 22.30 5.21 29.37
N SER A 387 22.59 4.68 30.55
CA SER A 387 23.20 5.43 31.66
C SER A 387 24.49 6.18 31.26
N GLY A 388 24.56 7.45 31.61
CA GLY A 388 25.73 8.31 31.36
C GLY A 388 25.64 9.20 30.09
N GLY A 389 24.60 9.13 29.30
CA GLY A 389 24.33 10.04 28.15
C GLY A 389 25.31 9.95 26.98
N GLY A 390 26.15 8.91 26.92
CA GLY A 390 27.06 8.63 25.80
C GLY A 390 26.69 7.40 24.98
N GLU A 391 25.68 6.68 25.42
CA GLU A 391 25.26 5.44 24.76
C GLU A 391 23.77 5.46 24.45
N ILE A 392 23.43 4.95 23.29
CA ILE A 392 22.07 4.83 22.80
C ILE A 392 21.88 3.41 22.32
N ALA A 393 20.76 2.80 22.69
CA ALA A 393 20.29 1.58 22.07
C ALA A 393 19.14 1.90 21.12
N ALA A 394 19.05 1.24 19.96
CA ALA A 394 17.93 1.40 19.04
C ALA A 394 17.63 0.10 18.31
N VAL A 395 16.36 -0.12 18.03
CA VAL A 395 15.90 -1.19 17.16
C VAL A 395 15.89 -0.68 15.74
N ASP A 396 16.31 -1.51 14.78
CA ASP A 396 16.24 -1.18 13.36
C ASP A 396 14.98 -1.73 12.68
N GLY A 397 14.80 -1.41 11.40
CA GLY A 397 13.65 -1.87 10.62
C GLY A 397 13.56 -3.38 10.41
N ALA A 398 14.64 -4.12 10.67
CA ALA A 398 14.67 -5.58 10.63
C ALA A 398 14.36 -6.24 11.99
N GLY A 399 14.17 -5.45 13.05
CA GLY A 399 14.01 -5.96 14.40
C GLY A 399 15.34 -6.36 15.04
N SER A 400 16.46 -5.78 14.61
CA SER A 400 17.77 -5.97 15.25
C SER A 400 18.06 -4.84 16.24
N LEU A 401 18.61 -5.19 17.40
CA LEU A 401 18.94 -4.24 18.46
C LEU A 401 20.42 -3.87 18.38
N PHE A 402 20.66 -2.59 18.20
CA PHE A 402 22.00 -2.02 18.14
C PHE A 402 22.29 -1.10 19.33
N ARG A 403 23.55 -1.07 19.74
CA ARG A 403 24.08 -0.12 20.71
C ARG A 403 25.07 0.81 20.04
N PHE A 404 24.87 2.09 20.19
CA PHE A 404 25.71 3.16 19.69
C PHE A 404 26.47 3.79 20.86
N SER A 405 27.80 3.70 20.84
CA SER A 405 28.65 4.40 21.78
C SER A 405 29.26 5.60 21.11
N VAL A 406 28.82 6.79 21.50
CA VAL A 406 29.27 8.06 20.95
C VAL A 406 30.44 8.60 21.73
N LEU A 407 31.57 8.83 21.09
CA LEU A 407 32.75 9.43 21.74
C LEU A 407 32.48 10.91 22.02
N LYS A 408 32.52 11.29 23.30
CA LYS A 408 32.48 12.70 23.71
C LYS A 408 33.88 13.29 23.57
N GLY A 409 34.06 14.30 22.71
CA GLY A 409 35.32 14.99 22.51
C GLY A 409 35.83 14.95 21.07
N GLU A 410 37.05 15.44 20.84
CA GLU A 410 37.66 15.36 19.52
C GLU A 410 37.82 13.89 19.09
N PRO A 411 37.46 13.55 17.85
CA PRO A 411 37.52 12.18 17.37
C PRO A 411 38.96 11.67 17.45
N LYS A 412 39.19 10.61 18.22
CA LYS A 412 40.50 9.95 18.29
C LYS A 412 40.80 9.32 16.92
N SER A 413 41.94 9.65 16.35
CA SER A 413 42.40 9.02 15.13
C SER A 413 43.00 7.65 15.47
N ILE A 414 42.39 6.56 14.97
CA ILE A 414 42.98 5.22 14.95
C ILE A 414 43.32 4.95 13.48
N GLY A 415 44.60 5.07 13.14
CA GLY A 415 45.03 5.07 11.75
C GLY A 415 44.54 6.31 10.99
N SER A 416 44.30 6.19 9.70
CA SER A 416 43.87 7.30 8.83
C SER A 416 42.38 7.66 8.90
N ARG A 417 41.60 7.10 9.85
CA ARG A 417 40.14 7.31 9.97
C ARG A 417 39.77 7.91 11.32
N ARG A 418 39.01 9.02 11.28
CA ARG A 418 38.39 9.61 12.47
C ARG A 418 37.08 8.86 12.78
N LEU A 419 37.03 8.11 13.88
CA LEU A 419 35.83 7.41 14.35
C LEU A 419 35.09 8.29 15.33
N ALA A 420 33.83 8.62 15.02
CA ALA A 420 32.94 9.41 15.90
C ALA A 420 32.23 8.53 16.94
N GLY A 421 32.33 7.21 16.85
CA GLY A 421 31.70 6.25 17.74
C GLY A 421 31.80 4.82 17.23
N THR A 422 31.22 3.89 17.98
CA THR A 422 31.13 2.47 17.62
C THR A 422 29.67 2.02 17.61
N VAL A 423 29.38 1.02 16.79
CA VAL A 423 28.05 0.40 16.68
C VAL A 423 28.20 -1.09 16.96
N HIS A 424 27.45 -1.61 17.92
CA HIS A 424 27.45 -3.02 18.28
C HIS A 424 26.05 -3.61 18.03
N LEU A 425 25.99 -4.75 17.35
CA LEU A 425 24.78 -5.56 17.29
C LEU A 425 24.65 -6.33 18.62
N ILE A 426 23.52 -6.17 19.31
CA ILE A 426 23.26 -6.82 20.59
C ILE A 426 22.42 -8.09 20.40
N ALA A 427 21.34 -7.98 19.62
CA ALA A 427 20.39 -9.05 19.41
C ALA A 427 19.71 -8.92 18.05
N THR A 428 19.16 -10.04 17.58
CA THR A 428 18.33 -10.13 16.38
C THR A 428 16.95 -10.66 16.73
N ASP A 429 15.99 -10.53 15.81
CA ASP A 429 14.60 -10.97 16.03
C ASP A 429 14.01 -10.43 17.35
N VAL A 430 14.26 -9.17 17.64
CA VAL A 430 13.77 -8.52 18.86
C VAL A 430 12.27 -8.31 18.77
N LEU A 431 11.55 -8.86 19.73
CA LEU A 431 10.09 -8.74 19.83
C LEU A 431 9.69 -7.51 20.64
N ALA A 432 10.40 -7.22 21.71
CA ALA A 432 10.17 -6.07 22.57
C ALA A 432 11.46 -5.61 23.24
N VAL A 433 11.53 -4.33 23.59
CA VAL A 433 12.66 -3.72 24.28
C VAL A 433 12.16 -2.66 25.27
N ASN A 434 12.84 -2.55 26.41
CA ASN A 434 12.55 -1.53 27.43
C ASN A 434 13.84 -1.19 28.20
N VAL A 435 13.75 -0.17 29.04
CA VAL A 435 14.80 0.20 30.00
C VAL A 435 14.23 0.17 31.42
N VAL A 436 14.68 -0.79 32.22
CA VAL A 436 14.27 -0.97 33.61
C VAL A 436 15.47 -0.71 34.51
N ASN A 437 15.34 0.16 35.51
CA ASN A 437 16.42 0.53 36.42
C ASN A 437 17.72 0.93 35.70
N SER A 438 17.60 1.73 34.62
CA SER A 438 18.72 2.14 33.77
C SER A 438 19.44 0.98 33.04
N ARG A 439 18.87 -0.20 33.00
CA ARG A 439 19.37 -1.36 32.27
C ARG A 439 18.51 -1.65 31.08
N LEU A 440 19.14 -1.97 29.97
CA LEU A 440 18.44 -2.40 28.76
C LEU A 440 17.87 -3.81 28.96
N VAL A 441 16.59 -3.99 28.70
CA VAL A 441 15.90 -5.28 28.80
C VAL A 441 15.23 -5.55 27.46
N TYR A 442 15.36 -6.76 26.94
CA TYR A 442 14.74 -7.11 25.66
C TYR A 442 14.35 -8.59 25.61
N VAL A 443 13.42 -8.89 24.72
CA VAL A 443 13.04 -10.25 24.31
C VAL A 443 13.46 -10.42 22.86
N GLY A 444 14.34 -11.38 22.60
CA GLY A 444 14.86 -11.59 21.26
C GLY A 444 15.85 -12.74 21.21
N ARG A 445 16.43 -12.98 20.03
CA ARG A 445 17.47 -14.01 19.86
C ARG A 445 18.83 -13.41 20.13
N GLN A 446 19.55 -14.04 21.04
CA GLN A 446 20.92 -13.68 21.36
C GLN A 446 21.90 -14.53 20.53
N TRP A 447 22.87 -13.90 19.91
CA TRP A 447 24.02 -14.58 19.31
C TRP A 447 24.95 -15.16 20.38
N PRO A 448 25.60 -16.36 20.19
CA PRO A 448 25.59 -17.19 18.98
C PRO A 448 24.52 -18.29 18.96
N ASP A 449 23.86 -18.58 20.07
CA ASP A 449 23.04 -19.78 20.25
C ASP A 449 21.70 -19.74 19.51
N ASN A 450 21.29 -18.55 19.03
CA ASN A 450 20.05 -18.30 18.32
C ASN A 450 18.76 -18.67 19.09
N GLU A 451 18.88 -18.83 20.43
CA GLU A 451 17.74 -19.07 21.30
C GLU A 451 17.01 -17.79 21.65
N CYS A 452 15.69 -17.88 21.78
CA CYS A 452 14.88 -16.76 22.26
C CYS A 452 15.03 -16.61 23.76
N ARG A 453 15.46 -15.44 24.22
CA ARG A 453 15.73 -15.16 25.62
C ARG A 453 15.17 -13.82 26.07
N ILE A 454 14.83 -13.73 27.34
CA ILE A 454 14.65 -12.46 28.04
C ILE A 454 16.02 -12.10 28.62
N VAL A 455 16.54 -10.96 28.21
CA VAL A 455 17.87 -10.50 28.64
C VAL A 455 17.75 -9.20 29.43
N SER A 456 18.35 -9.14 30.60
CA SER A 456 18.43 -7.92 31.41
C SER A 456 19.89 -7.52 31.62
N GLY A 457 20.25 -6.31 31.20
CA GLY A 457 21.61 -5.78 31.30
C GLY A 457 22.57 -6.42 30.29
N GLU A 458 23.89 -6.24 30.51
CA GLU A 458 24.93 -6.76 29.63
C GLU A 458 25.22 -8.27 29.94
N GLY A 459 24.25 -9.12 29.61
CA GLY A 459 24.44 -10.58 29.69
C GLY A 459 24.45 -11.17 31.11
N MET A 460 24.12 -10.39 32.15
CA MET A 460 24.20 -10.86 33.51
C MET A 460 23.08 -11.81 33.95
N ARG A 461 21.90 -11.69 33.35
CA ARG A 461 20.77 -12.58 33.64
C ARG A 461 19.94 -12.80 32.38
N THR A 462 19.92 -14.05 31.97
CA THR A 462 19.14 -14.49 30.80
C THR A 462 18.20 -15.60 31.23
N THR A 463 16.95 -15.46 30.85
CA THR A 463 15.95 -16.53 30.97
C THR A 463 15.68 -17.06 29.57
N THR A 464 16.03 -18.31 29.31
CA THR A 464 15.73 -18.97 28.02
C THR A 464 14.27 -19.33 28.00
N LEU A 465 13.60 -19.00 26.89
CA LEU A 465 12.21 -19.35 26.66
C LEU A 465 12.16 -20.70 25.93
N ASN A 466 11.31 -21.61 26.40
CA ASN A 466 11.17 -22.94 25.82
C ASN A 466 10.64 -22.86 24.36
N GLU A 467 9.77 -21.89 24.10
CA GLU A 467 9.21 -21.63 22.78
C GLU A 467 9.37 -20.14 22.43
N LYS A 468 9.51 -19.83 21.14
CA LYS A 468 9.55 -18.45 20.67
C LYS A 468 8.14 -17.86 20.72
N PRO A 469 7.90 -16.80 21.53
CA PRO A 469 6.60 -16.14 21.54
C PRO A 469 6.33 -15.48 20.19
N LEU A 470 5.05 -15.34 19.86
CA LEU A 470 4.62 -14.67 18.62
C LEU A 470 4.81 -13.16 18.74
N ARG A 471 4.44 -12.57 19.89
CA ARG A 471 4.61 -11.15 20.23
C ARG A 471 5.01 -10.99 21.69
N ALA A 472 5.59 -9.83 22.00
CA ALA A 472 5.94 -9.47 23.36
C ALA A 472 5.68 -7.99 23.63
N PHE A 473 5.25 -7.66 24.84
CA PHE A 473 5.07 -6.28 25.30
C PHE A 473 5.63 -6.09 26.70
N PHE A 474 6.42 -5.06 26.89
CA PHE A 474 6.76 -4.58 28.22
C PHE A 474 5.70 -3.62 28.73
N GLY A 475 5.36 -3.75 29.99
CA GLY A 475 4.53 -2.81 30.75
C GLY A 475 5.34 -1.98 31.72
N GLN A 476 4.65 -1.42 32.70
CA GLN A 476 5.25 -0.52 33.68
C GLN A 476 6.17 -1.26 34.64
N PRO A 477 7.33 -0.66 34.99
CA PRO A 477 8.23 -1.19 36.03
C PRO A 477 7.75 -0.80 37.45
N LEU A 478 6.53 -1.19 37.82
CA LEU A 478 6.00 -0.93 39.16
C LEU A 478 6.40 -2.02 40.14
N HIS A 479 6.09 -1.82 41.44
CA HIS A 479 6.47 -2.70 42.56
C HIS A 479 6.00 -4.15 42.43
N LEU A 480 5.06 -4.44 41.54
CA LEU A 480 4.54 -5.79 41.26
C LEU A 480 5.16 -6.39 39.99
N GLY A 481 6.07 -5.69 39.34
CA GLY A 481 6.82 -6.23 38.19
C GLY A 481 7.99 -7.12 38.66
N HIS A 482 8.45 -7.97 37.77
CA HIS A 482 9.68 -8.73 38.02
C HIS A 482 10.85 -7.77 38.31
N PRO A 483 11.66 -7.99 39.32
CA PRO A 483 12.67 -7.01 39.77
C PRO A 483 13.72 -6.67 38.71
N GLU A 484 13.90 -7.52 37.69
CA GLU A 484 14.94 -7.36 36.68
C GLU A 484 14.43 -6.81 35.37
N PHE A 485 13.23 -7.21 34.93
CA PHE A 485 12.67 -6.80 33.63
C PHE A 485 11.28 -6.14 33.70
N GLY A 486 10.77 -5.91 34.92
CA GLY A 486 9.48 -5.24 35.09
C GLY A 486 8.30 -6.14 34.72
N LEU A 487 7.31 -5.59 34.08
CA LEU A 487 6.13 -6.31 33.62
C LEU A 487 6.31 -6.71 32.16
N LEU A 488 6.06 -7.97 31.85
CA LEU A 488 6.23 -8.53 30.50
C LEU A 488 5.05 -9.42 30.15
N ALA A 489 4.50 -9.27 28.96
CA ALA A 489 3.53 -10.19 28.38
C ALA A 489 4.09 -10.84 27.12
N LEU A 490 3.94 -12.15 27.01
CA LEU A 490 4.42 -12.99 25.91
C LEU A 490 3.25 -13.75 25.31
N GLU A 491 3.01 -13.59 24.02
CA GLU A 491 2.00 -14.35 23.28
C GLU A 491 2.52 -15.77 22.99
N GLN A 492 1.95 -16.76 23.67
CA GLN A 492 2.31 -18.16 23.47
C GLN A 492 1.55 -18.79 22.30
N THR A 493 0.23 -18.50 22.23
CA THR A 493 -0.65 -18.93 21.15
C THR A 493 -1.55 -17.76 20.74
N GLU A 494 -2.33 -17.90 19.69
CA GLU A 494 -3.27 -16.85 19.24
C GLU A 494 -4.25 -16.40 20.34
N SER A 495 -4.55 -17.22 21.34
CA SER A 495 -5.48 -16.91 22.42
C SER A 495 -4.81 -16.76 23.78
N GLN A 496 -3.63 -17.33 24.01
CA GLN A 496 -3.01 -17.41 25.33
C GLN A 496 -1.75 -16.52 25.44
N TRP A 497 -1.70 -15.80 26.55
CA TRP A 497 -0.61 -14.88 26.90
C TRP A 497 -0.03 -15.25 28.27
N LEU A 498 1.28 -15.40 28.33
CA LEU A 498 2.01 -15.50 29.58
C LEU A 498 2.36 -14.08 30.05
N VAL A 499 1.81 -13.68 31.18
CA VAL A 499 2.12 -12.40 31.83
C VAL A 499 3.06 -12.66 33.00
N ILE A 500 4.23 -12.04 32.95
CA ILE A 500 5.30 -12.17 33.94
C ILE A 500 5.41 -10.87 34.72
N GLY A 501 5.13 -10.94 36.00
CA GLY A 501 5.33 -9.88 36.97
C GLY A 501 6.15 -10.41 38.15
N ASP A 502 5.69 -10.18 39.39
CA ASP A 502 6.16 -10.85 40.57
C ASP A 502 5.85 -12.36 40.56
N GLN A 503 4.78 -12.73 39.88
CA GLN A 503 4.36 -14.09 39.58
C GLN A 503 4.03 -14.22 38.07
N GLU A 504 4.05 -15.46 37.60
CA GLU A 504 3.67 -15.80 36.25
C GLU A 504 2.18 -16.15 36.17
N HIS A 505 1.47 -15.57 35.22
CA HIS A 505 0.05 -15.81 34.97
C HIS A 505 -0.22 -16.08 33.49
N VAL A 506 -1.02 -17.09 33.23
CA VAL A 506 -1.54 -17.33 31.86
C VAL A 506 -2.91 -16.67 31.77
N LEU A 507 -3.07 -15.77 30.80
CA LEU A 507 -4.32 -15.07 30.52
C LEU A 507 -4.80 -15.39 29.11
N GLU A 508 -6.12 -15.49 28.96
CA GLU A 508 -6.75 -15.63 27.65
C GLU A 508 -7.21 -14.26 27.16
N LYS A 509 -6.88 -13.91 25.92
CA LYS A 509 -7.39 -12.68 25.32
C LYS A 509 -8.86 -12.82 24.96
N PRO A 510 -9.67 -11.73 24.95
CA PRO A 510 -11.00 -11.75 24.39
C PRO A 510 -10.98 -12.17 22.91
N ALA A 511 -12.00 -12.92 22.48
CA ALA A 511 -12.10 -13.39 21.10
C ALA A 511 -12.10 -12.18 20.12
N GLY A 512 -11.33 -12.27 19.04
CA GLY A 512 -11.21 -11.21 18.04
C GLY A 512 -10.34 -10.01 18.45
N ALA A 513 -10.19 -9.73 19.76
CA ALA A 513 -9.50 -8.56 20.25
C ALA A 513 -7.99 -8.56 19.95
N LYS A 514 -7.45 -7.38 19.64
CA LYS A 514 -6.02 -7.16 19.38
C LYS A 514 -5.33 -6.67 20.65
N VAL A 515 -4.48 -7.51 21.27
CA VAL A 515 -3.65 -7.11 22.41
C VAL A 515 -2.56 -6.15 21.95
N PHE A 516 -2.37 -5.05 22.66
CA PHE A 516 -1.35 -4.02 22.39
C PHE A 516 -0.52 -3.63 23.62
N GLY A 517 -0.76 -4.24 24.76
CA GLY A 517 0.02 -3.94 25.96
C GLY A 517 -0.37 -4.75 27.19
N VAL A 518 0.37 -4.57 28.26
CA VAL A 518 0.19 -5.16 29.56
C VAL A 518 0.27 -4.09 30.65
N LEU A 519 -0.65 -4.11 31.59
CA LEU A 519 -0.80 -3.07 32.60
C LEU A 519 -1.05 -3.71 33.99
N ILE A 520 -0.61 -3.00 35.03
CA ILE A 520 -1.08 -3.22 36.39
C ILE A 520 -2.20 -2.22 36.66
N ASP A 521 -3.40 -2.73 36.84
CA ASP A 521 -4.51 -1.89 37.24
C ASP A 521 -4.46 -1.59 38.74
N VAL A 522 -4.52 -0.30 39.05
CA VAL A 522 -4.49 0.21 40.43
C VAL A 522 -5.82 0.83 40.86
N CYS A 523 -6.82 0.81 39.97
CA CYS A 523 -8.13 1.42 40.21
C CYS A 523 -9.14 0.40 40.74
N GLY A 524 -8.93 -0.14 41.91
CA GLY A 524 -9.80 -1.16 42.51
C GLY A 524 -9.00 -2.23 43.20
N HIS A 525 -8.97 -3.42 42.63
CA HIS A 525 -8.03 -4.46 43.05
C HIS A 525 -6.77 -4.36 42.20
N ILE A 526 -5.61 -4.40 42.85
CA ILE A 526 -4.31 -4.40 42.15
C ILE A 526 -4.20 -5.71 41.37
N GLU A 527 -4.36 -5.67 40.07
CA GLU A 527 -4.38 -6.84 39.20
C GLU A 527 -3.54 -6.61 37.95
N LEU A 528 -2.83 -7.68 37.54
CA LEU A 528 -2.10 -7.74 36.27
C LEU A 528 -3.06 -8.13 35.15
N GLY A 529 -3.00 -7.45 34.02
CA GLY A 529 -3.85 -7.80 32.89
C GLY A 529 -3.38 -7.26 31.55
N LEU A 530 -4.00 -7.77 30.51
CA LEU A 530 -3.77 -7.41 29.13
C LEU A 530 -4.68 -6.23 28.75
N LEU A 531 -4.12 -5.32 27.95
CA LEU A 531 -4.92 -4.31 27.26
C LEU A 531 -5.13 -4.75 25.82
N SER A 532 -6.39 -4.73 25.41
CA SER A 532 -6.80 -5.10 24.06
C SER A 532 -7.78 -4.11 23.45
N LEU A 533 -7.68 -3.94 22.14
CA LEU A 533 -8.63 -3.24 21.30
C LEU A 533 -9.63 -4.28 20.76
N GLU A 534 -10.90 -4.06 20.98
CA GLU A 534 -11.98 -4.94 20.53
C GLU A 534 -12.17 -4.86 19.00
N ASP A 535 -12.92 -5.79 18.44
CA ASP A 535 -13.21 -5.85 16.98
C ASP A 535 -13.96 -4.62 16.44
N ASP A 536 -14.66 -3.88 17.31
CA ASP A 536 -15.33 -2.62 16.93
C ASP A 536 -14.34 -1.49 16.61
N LEU A 537 -13.04 -1.73 16.84
CA LEU A 537 -11.95 -0.77 16.72
C LEU A 537 -12.14 0.52 17.54
N LYS A 538 -13.01 0.50 18.54
CA LYS A 538 -13.33 1.67 19.38
C LYS A 538 -13.17 1.41 20.85
N THR A 539 -13.44 0.20 21.30
CA THR A 539 -13.46 -0.15 22.72
C THR A 539 -12.12 -0.75 23.12
N VAL A 540 -11.52 -0.17 24.15
CA VAL A 540 -10.32 -0.71 24.79
C VAL A 540 -10.70 -1.37 26.08
N THR A 541 -10.36 -2.63 26.23
CA THR A 541 -10.66 -3.45 27.42
C THR A 541 -9.39 -3.87 28.14
N PHE A 542 -9.49 -3.92 29.45
CA PHE A 542 -8.53 -4.57 30.35
C PHE A 542 -9.04 -5.96 30.68
N LYS A 543 -8.19 -6.97 30.55
CA LYS A 543 -8.50 -8.35 30.92
C LYS A 543 -7.45 -8.83 31.92
N GLY A 544 -7.85 -8.86 33.18
CA GLY A 544 -7.12 -9.51 34.27
C GLY A 544 -7.53 -10.98 34.42
N ARG A 545 -7.06 -11.60 35.49
CA ARG A 545 -7.40 -12.99 35.83
C ARG A 545 -8.86 -13.11 36.26
N ASN A 546 -9.31 -12.19 37.10
CA ASN A 546 -10.63 -12.23 37.72
C ASN A 546 -11.60 -11.22 37.14
N GLU A 547 -11.11 -10.17 36.50
CA GLU A 547 -11.91 -9.05 36.04
C GLU A 547 -11.67 -8.73 34.57
N GLN A 548 -12.73 -8.35 33.89
CA GLN A 548 -12.67 -7.73 32.57
C GLN A 548 -13.46 -6.44 32.61
N ARG A 549 -12.87 -5.33 32.18
CA ARG A 549 -13.55 -4.04 32.17
C ARG A 549 -13.18 -3.18 30.98
N GLU A 550 -14.10 -2.32 30.58
CA GLU A 550 -13.85 -1.26 29.60
C GLU A 550 -12.99 -0.17 30.24
N ILE A 551 -11.90 0.19 29.58
CA ILE A 551 -10.99 1.26 30.01
C ILE A 551 -11.36 2.58 29.34
N LEU A 552 -11.60 2.55 28.04
CA LEU A 552 -12.03 3.71 27.27
C LEU A 552 -12.80 3.27 26.04
N ARG A 553 -13.62 4.18 25.55
CA ARG A 553 -14.29 4.04 24.26
C ARG A 553 -14.01 5.23 23.38
N ALA A 554 -13.32 5.00 22.27
CA ALA A 554 -13.01 6.03 21.29
C ALA A 554 -14.28 6.46 20.54
N HIS A 555 -14.38 7.74 20.20
CA HIS A 555 -15.53 8.27 19.45
C HIS A 555 -15.51 7.86 17.96
N ALA A 556 -14.36 7.52 17.42
CA ALA A 556 -14.15 7.07 16.05
C ALA A 556 -13.25 5.82 16.04
N PRO A 557 -13.24 5.02 14.95
CA PRO A 557 -12.37 3.86 14.85
C PRO A 557 -10.92 4.22 15.05
N VAL A 558 -10.21 3.38 15.80
CA VAL A 558 -8.79 3.51 16.15
C VAL A 558 -7.96 2.81 15.08
N GLU A 559 -7.03 3.54 14.47
CA GLU A 559 -6.10 3.01 13.48
C GLU A 559 -4.79 2.56 14.15
N HIS A 560 -4.23 3.40 15.02
CA HIS A 560 -3.01 3.11 15.77
C HIS A 560 -3.25 3.28 17.26
N ILE A 561 -2.64 2.40 18.05
CA ILE A 561 -2.74 2.43 19.51
C ILE A 561 -1.39 2.03 20.13
N ALA A 562 -1.03 2.69 21.21
CA ALA A 562 0.18 2.40 21.97
C ALA A 562 -0.03 2.59 23.48
N LEU A 563 0.67 1.76 24.27
CA LEU A 563 0.74 1.88 25.72
C LEU A 563 2.06 2.52 26.13
N CYS A 564 2.02 3.46 27.06
CA CYS A 564 3.22 3.99 27.67
C CYS A 564 3.83 2.96 28.62
N GLN A 565 5.10 2.62 28.41
CA GLN A 565 5.82 1.64 29.25
C GLN A 565 6.17 2.16 30.65
N ARG A 566 5.97 3.44 30.94
CA ARG A 566 6.30 4.06 32.23
C ARG A 566 5.07 4.42 33.06
N ASP A 567 4.11 5.06 32.47
CA ASP A 567 2.90 5.56 33.13
C ASP A 567 1.66 4.92 32.50
N PRO A 568 0.51 4.80 33.21
CA PRO A 568 -0.70 4.17 32.70
C PRO A 568 -1.44 5.07 31.67
N TYR A 569 -0.75 5.38 30.58
CA TYR A 569 -1.28 6.19 29.48
C TYR A 569 -1.43 5.33 28.23
N VAL A 570 -2.59 5.43 27.62
CA VAL A 570 -2.90 4.87 26.31
C VAL A 570 -2.99 6.01 25.31
N ALA A 571 -2.21 5.97 24.26
CA ALA A 571 -2.35 6.88 23.13
C ALA A 571 -3.00 6.14 21.97
N TYR A 572 -3.95 6.78 21.29
CA TYR A 572 -4.53 6.26 20.08
C TYR A 572 -4.71 7.34 19.01
N ALA A 573 -4.57 6.92 17.76
CA ALA A 573 -4.89 7.74 16.61
C ALA A 573 -6.15 7.17 15.96
N THR A 574 -7.10 8.05 15.62
CA THR A 574 -8.31 7.69 14.90
C THR A 574 -8.07 7.70 13.39
N VAL A 575 -8.92 7.02 12.65
CA VAL A 575 -8.91 7.07 11.16
C VAL A 575 -9.01 8.51 10.62
N ALA A 576 -9.58 9.43 11.40
CA ALA A 576 -9.63 10.86 11.06
C ALA A 576 -8.31 11.61 11.32
N GLY A 577 -7.27 10.94 11.81
CA GLY A 577 -5.96 11.53 12.13
C GLY A 577 -5.92 12.30 13.46
N GLU A 578 -6.96 12.21 14.30
CA GLU A 578 -6.95 12.78 15.64
C GLU A 578 -6.15 11.88 16.58
N ILE A 579 -5.24 12.47 17.36
CA ILE A 579 -4.43 11.77 18.37
C ILE A 579 -4.96 12.12 19.77
N VAL A 580 -5.29 11.10 20.54
CA VAL A 580 -5.79 11.24 21.92
C VAL A 580 -4.83 10.51 22.85
N ILE A 581 -4.53 11.13 23.99
CA ILE A 581 -3.79 10.50 25.08
C ILE A 581 -4.74 10.37 26.26
N HIS A 582 -5.03 9.12 26.67
CA HIS A 582 -5.92 8.77 27.75
C HIS A 582 -5.14 8.29 28.97
N SER A 583 -5.52 8.73 30.15
CA SER A 583 -4.98 8.21 31.41
C SER A 583 -5.88 7.12 31.98
N VAL A 584 -5.40 5.90 32.00
CA VAL A 584 -6.10 4.78 32.64
C VAL A 584 -6.34 5.05 34.12
N ARG A 585 -5.37 5.67 34.80
CA ARG A 585 -5.45 6.02 36.23
C ARG A 585 -6.56 7.00 36.55
N HIS A 586 -6.77 8.00 35.70
CA HIS A 586 -7.77 9.03 35.92
C HIS A 586 -9.10 8.74 35.24
N GLY A 587 -9.16 7.70 34.38
CA GLY A 587 -10.33 7.41 33.55
C GLY A 587 -10.75 8.57 32.64
N ALA A 588 -9.77 9.37 32.18
CA ALA A 588 -10.03 10.58 31.41
C ALA A 588 -8.94 10.87 30.37
N ASP A 589 -9.35 11.56 29.30
CA ASP A 589 -8.41 12.04 28.29
C ASP A 589 -7.56 13.16 28.87
N LEU A 590 -6.25 13.04 28.75
CA LEU A 590 -5.29 14.07 29.13
C LEU A 590 -5.24 15.20 28.12
N CYS A 591 -5.29 14.85 26.85
CA CYS A 591 -5.30 15.79 25.75
C CYS A 591 -5.77 15.15 24.45
N ARG A 592 -6.22 16.02 23.53
CA ARG A 592 -6.59 15.69 22.16
C ARG A 592 -5.88 16.62 21.22
N TYR A 593 -5.30 16.08 20.18
CA TYR A 593 -4.67 16.83 19.10
C TYR A 593 -5.47 16.61 17.83
N ALA A 594 -5.94 17.71 17.24
CA ALA A 594 -6.63 17.68 15.97
C ALA A 594 -5.69 17.17 14.86
N PRO A 595 -6.22 16.56 13.80
CA PRO A 595 -5.42 16.15 12.66
C PRO A 595 -4.63 17.32 12.10
N GLU A 596 -3.35 17.10 11.83
CA GLU A 596 -2.51 18.11 11.21
C GLU A 596 -2.95 18.30 9.75
N VAL A 597 -3.58 19.44 9.47
CA VAL A 597 -3.82 19.86 8.09
C VAL A 597 -2.45 20.19 7.48
N GLU A 598 -1.98 19.38 6.54
CA GLU A 598 -0.79 19.73 5.75
C GLU A 598 -1.08 21.05 4.99
N LYS A 599 -0.36 22.10 5.38
CA LYS A 599 -0.35 23.36 4.64
C LYS A 599 0.67 23.32 3.53
#